data_709605fbe96e0a07b45434e1e0edf25f
#
_entry.id   709605fbe96e0a07b45434e1e0edf25f
#
_cell.length_a   1.000
_cell.length_b   1.000
_cell.length_c   1.000
_cell.angle_alpha   90.00
_cell.angle_beta   90.00
_cell.angle_gamma   90.00
#
_symmetry.space_group_name_H-M   'P 1'
#
loop_
_entity.id
_entity.type
_entity.pdbx_description
1 polymer ?
#
loop_
_entity_poly.entity_id
_entity_poly.type
_entity_poly.pdbx_seq_one_letter_code
_entity_poly.pdbx_strand_id
1 'polypeptide(L)'
;MIEWAGYRWDVRELPPVAAGAISRLGSNDSAARLGACTDIVKAAGVNINDVLLLLFASESEVDILDFVSQILTVGSGRPWKTTVSLCMATVSQWGMIRGRLIEKGIADPLRQLPSLTALLDVVEVMILDSAEDDKKREETLRDLYRRDDMTAPPAGWSEGVEGFDGFQ
;
A
#
# COMPACT_ATOMS: atom_id res chain seq x y z
N MET A 1 -15.87 5.51 3.92
CA MET A 1 -16.97 5.41 2.91
C MET A 1 -16.46 5.98 1.61
N ILE A 2 -16.62 5.29 0.50
CA ILE A 2 -16.24 5.72 -0.87
C ILE A 2 -17.46 5.62 -1.78
N GLU A 3 -17.43 6.36 -2.91
CA GLU A 3 -18.48 6.31 -3.93
C GLU A 3 -17.84 5.83 -5.25
N TRP A 4 -18.34 4.71 -5.78
CA TRP A 4 -17.83 4.11 -7.00
C TRP A 4 -18.94 3.41 -7.78
N ALA A 5 -18.92 3.53 -9.11
CA ALA A 5 -19.93 3.00 -10.01
C ALA A 5 -21.40 3.38 -9.61
N GLY A 6 -21.59 4.59 -9.05
CA GLY A 6 -22.91 5.06 -8.59
C GLY A 6 -23.39 4.47 -7.26
N TYR A 7 -22.57 3.67 -6.59
CA TYR A 7 -22.89 3.05 -5.31
C TYR A 7 -21.97 3.58 -4.20
N ARG A 8 -22.49 3.58 -2.96
CA ARG A 8 -21.74 3.89 -1.75
C ARG A 8 -21.25 2.62 -1.10
N TRP A 9 -19.94 2.60 -0.80
CA TRP A 9 -19.26 1.46 -0.21
C TRP A 9 -18.72 1.81 1.16
N ASP A 10 -19.06 0.99 2.14
CA ASP A 10 -18.44 1.08 3.46
C ASP A 10 -17.14 0.27 3.46
N VAL A 11 -16.03 0.95 3.67
CA VAL A 11 -14.69 0.35 3.65
C VAL A 11 -14.08 0.44 5.03
N ARG A 12 -13.48 -0.65 5.48
CA ARG A 12 -12.76 -0.73 6.74
C ARG A 12 -11.33 -0.22 6.57
N GLU A 13 -10.74 0.17 7.67
CA GLU A 13 -9.31 0.46 7.74
C GLU A 13 -8.50 -0.80 7.38
N LEU A 14 -7.47 -0.62 6.54
CA LEU A 14 -6.66 -1.74 6.08
C LEU A 14 -5.70 -2.19 7.19
N PRO A 15 -5.56 -3.50 7.41
CA PRO A 15 -4.59 -4.03 8.36
C PRO A 15 -3.15 -3.90 7.82
N PRO A 16 -2.12 -3.88 8.68
CA PRO A 16 -0.72 -3.76 8.25
C PRO A 16 -0.29 -4.84 7.24
N VAL A 17 -0.81 -6.05 7.38
CA VAL A 17 -0.53 -7.17 6.46
C VAL A 17 -0.96 -6.90 5.01
N ALA A 18 -1.88 -5.98 4.78
CA ALA A 18 -2.31 -5.58 3.43
C ALA A 18 -1.18 -4.96 2.60
N ALA A 19 -0.08 -4.50 3.24
CA ALA A 19 1.08 -3.94 2.54
C ALA A 19 1.65 -4.90 1.47
N GLY A 20 1.63 -6.22 1.73
CA GLY A 20 2.08 -7.23 0.78
C GLY A 20 1.19 -7.32 -0.47
N ALA A 21 -0.14 -7.22 -0.31
CA ALA A 21 -1.05 -7.17 -1.45
C ALA A 21 -0.88 -5.86 -2.24
N ILE A 22 -0.80 -4.73 -1.53
CA ILE A 22 -0.69 -3.40 -2.14
C ILE A 22 0.61 -3.25 -2.93
N SER A 23 1.74 -3.78 -2.42
CA SER A 23 3.02 -3.74 -3.13
C SER A 23 2.98 -4.41 -4.51
N ARG A 24 2.14 -5.46 -4.69
CA ARG A 24 1.95 -6.15 -5.97
C ARG A 24 1.21 -5.33 -7.03
N LEU A 25 0.55 -4.22 -6.66
CA LEU A 25 0.00 -3.29 -7.65
C LEU A 25 1.08 -2.66 -8.53
N GLY A 26 2.32 -2.54 -8.04
CA GLY A 26 3.48 -2.10 -8.81
C GLY A 26 4.06 -3.16 -9.75
N SER A 27 3.53 -4.38 -9.77
CA SER A 27 4.01 -5.46 -10.65
C SER A 27 3.70 -5.18 -12.12
N ASN A 28 4.60 -5.61 -13.01
CA ASN A 28 4.35 -5.63 -14.45
C ASN A 28 3.45 -6.80 -14.89
N ASP A 29 3.23 -7.79 -14.00
CA ASP A 29 2.33 -8.92 -14.24
C ASP A 29 0.88 -8.53 -13.98
N SER A 30 0.05 -8.58 -15.00
CA SER A 30 -1.39 -8.24 -14.92
C SER A 30 -2.17 -9.17 -13.99
N ALA A 31 -1.81 -10.46 -13.94
CA ALA A 31 -2.47 -11.42 -13.06
C ALA A 31 -2.12 -11.13 -11.60
N ALA A 32 -0.87 -10.78 -11.29
CA ALA A 32 -0.46 -10.37 -9.95
C ALA A 32 -1.18 -9.08 -9.51
N ARG A 33 -1.33 -8.10 -10.41
CA ARG A 33 -2.08 -6.87 -10.12
C ARG A 33 -3.57 -7.13 -9.86
N LEU A 34 -4.21 -7.96 -10.67
CA LEU A 34 -5.62 -8.32 -10.48
C LEU A 34 -5.83 -9.08 -9.16
N GLY A 35 -4.93 -10.01 -8.83
CA GLY A 35 -4.93 -10.69 -7.53
C GLY A 35 -4.78 -9.70 -6.37
N ALA A 36 -3.87 -8.73 -6.50
CA ALA A 36 -3.68 -7.66 -5.51
C ALA A 36 -4.97 -6.83 -5.32
N CYS A 37 -5.63 -6.41 -6.40
CA CYS A 37 -6.91 -5.70 -6.31
C CYS A 37 -7.95 -6.50 -5.52
N THR A 38 -8.09 -7.80 -5.83
CA THR A 38 -9.00 -8.71 -5.14
C THR A 38 -8.70 -8.80 -3.64
N ASP A 39 -7.42 -8.94 -3.27
CA ASP A 39 -7.00 -9.06 -1.88
C ASP A 39 -7.22 -7.74 -1.11
N ILE A 40 -6.97 -6.60 -1.73
CA ILE A 40 -7.20 -5.27 -1.12
C ILE A 40 -8.70 -5.05 -0.87
N VAL A 41 -9.56 -5.37 -1.84
CA VAL A 41 -11.02 -5.26 -1.70
C VAL A 41 -11.52 -6.12 -0.53
N LYS A 42 -11.04 -7.36 -0.43
CA LYS A 42 -11.35 -8.25 0.70
C LYS A 42 -10.84 -7.71 2.03
N ALA A 43 -9.59 -7.21 2.07
CA ALA A 43 -9.01 -6.62 3.28
C ALA A 43 -9.78 -5.39 3.76
N ALA A 44 -10.34 -4.60 2.84
CA ALA A 44 -11.22 -3.47 3.13
C ALA A 44 -12.62 -3.90 3.61
N GLY A 45 -12.90 -5.20 3.71
CA GLY A 45 -14.17 -5.76 4.18
C GLY A 45 -15.31 -5.70 3.16
N VAL A 46 -14.99 -5.45 1.89
CA VAL A 46 -15.95 -5.41 0.80
C VAL A 46 -16.13 -6.81 0.20
N ASN A 47 -17.38 -7.15 -0.12
CA ASN A 47 -17.68 -8.40 -0.81
C ASN A 47 -17.23 -8.31 -2.28
N ILE A 48 -16.21 -9.08 -2.63
CA ILE A 48 -15.66 -9.08 -4.00
C ILE A 48 -16.69 -9.48 -5.07
N ASN A 49 -17.66 -10.31 -4.73
CA ASN A 49 -18.67 -10.73 -5.70
C ASN A 49 -19.56 -9.56 -6.13
N ASP A 50 -19.88 -8.64 -5.22
CA ASP A 50 -20.67 -7.45 -5.54
C ASP A 50 -19.90 -6.53 -6.49
N VAL A 51 -18.58 -6.38 -6.28
CA VAL A 51 -17.68 -5.63 -7.17
C VAL A 51 -17.63 -6.28 -8.55
N LEU A 52 -17.44 -7.59 -8.61
CA LEU A 52 -17.39 -8.33 -9.88
C LEU A 52 -18.72 -8.26 -10.65
N LEU A 53 -19.85 -8.36 -9.96
CA LEU A 53 -21.16 -8.20 -10.59
C LEU A 53 -21.30 -6.83 -11.28
N LEU A 54 -20.84 -5.76 -10.63
CA LEU A 54 -20.85 -4.43 -11.24
C LEU A 54 -19.88 -4.30 -12.43
N LEU A 55 -18.68 -4.86 -12.33
CA LEU A 55 -17.73 -4.88 -13.43
C LEU A 55 -18.25 -5.59 -14.67
N PHE A 56 -19.01 -6.70 -14.49
CA PHE A 56 -19.58 -7.47 -15.60
C PHE A 56 -20.93 -6.94 -16.09
N ALA A 57 -21.69 -6.24 -15.22
CA ALA A 57 -23.01 -5.68 -15.57
C ALA A 57 -22.92 -4.26 -16.14
N SER A 58 -21.80 -3.57 -15.97
CA SER A 58 -21.62 -2.19 -16.38
C SER A 58 -21.33 -2.11 -17.88
N GLU A 59 -22.15 -1.37 -18.64
CA GLU A 59 -21.87 -1.02 -20.03
C GLU A 59 -20.79 0.07 -20.14
N SER A 60 -20.43 0.71 -19.01
CA SER A 60 -19.35 1.68 -18.91
C SER A 60 -18.06 0.99 -18.51
N GLU A 61 -16.91 1.51 -18.99
CA GLU A 61 -15.57 1.07 -18.61
C GLU A 61 -15.30 1.37 -17.13
N VAL A 62 -15.84 0.54 -16.26
CA VAL A 62 -15.58 0.60 -14.82
C VAL A 62 -14.34 -0.23 -14.53
N ASP A 63 -13.30 0.39 -13.98
CA ASP A 63 -12.03 -0.26 -13.68
C ASP A 63 -11.95 -0.59 -12.19
N ILE A 64 -11.62 -1.84 -11.86
CA ILE A 64 -11.35 -2.28 -10.49
C ILE A 64 -10.17 -1.50 -9.86
N LEU A 65 -9.21 -1.06 -10.66
CA LEU A 65 -8.08 -0.28 -10.19
C LEU A 65 -8.53 1.10 -9.69
N ASP A 66 -9.53 1.72 -10.34
CA ASP A 66 -10.11 2.96 -9.84
C ASP A 66 -10.76 2.78 -8.47
N PHE A 67 -11.52 1.70 -8.28
CA PHE A 67 -12.10 1.35 -6.97
C PHE A 67 -11.02 1.17 -5.90
N VAL A 68 -9.99 0.40 -6.20
CA VAL A 68 -8.87 0.15 -5.29
C VAL A 68 -8.10 1.43 -4.99
N SER A 69 -7.90 2.31 -5.98
CA SER A 69 -7.22 3.59 -5.77
C SER A 69 -7.95 4.48 -4.76
N GLN A 70 -9.28 4.49 -4.78
CA GLN A 70 -10.11 5.19 -3.81
C GLN A 70 -10.02 4.55 -2.42
N ILE A 71 -10.06 3.20 -2.31
CA ILE A 71 -9.84 2.49 -1.05
C ILE A 71 -8.50 2.89 -0.43
N LEU A 72 -7.42 2.87 -1.23
CA LEU A 72 -6.09 3.20 -0.75
C LEU A 72 -5.98 4.66 -0.33
N THR A 73 -6.54 5.59 -1.10
CA THR A 73 -6.50 7.02 -0.78
C THR A 73 -7.24 7.32 0.51
N VAL A 74 -8.47 6.80 0.67
CA VAL A 74 -9.27 7.03 1.88
C VAL A 74 -8.68 6.27 3.08
N GLY A 75 -8.23 5.02 2.86
CA GLY A 75 -7.73 4.15 3.93
C GLY A 75 -6.36 4.54 4.47
N SER A 76 -5.53 5.23 3.69
CA SER A 76 -4.18 5.66 4.13
C SER A 76 -4.07 7.16 4.40
N GLY A 77 -5.04 7.96 3.95
CA GLY A 77 -4.95 9.42 3.98
C GLY A 77 -3.88 10.00 3.06
N ARG A 78 -3.37 9.20 2.11
CA ARG A 78 -2.29 9.53 1.18
C ARG A 78 -2.74 9.30 -0.27
N PRO A 79 -2.12 9.96 -1.27
CA PRO A 79 -2.29 9.56 -2.66
C PRO A 79 -2.02 8.05 -2.82
N TRP A 80 -2.88 7.35 -3.55
CA TRP A 80 -2.78 5.89 -3.66
C TRP A 80 -1.43 5.40 -4.24
N LYS A 81 -0.82 6.14 -5.17
CA LYS A 81 0.51 5.83 -5.71
C LYS A 81 1.60 5.93 -4.65
N THR A 82 1.52 6.93 -3.77
CA THR A 82 2.40 7.06 -2.59
C THR A 82 2.23 5.86 -1.66
N THR A 83 0.99 5.44 -1.41
CA THR A 83 0.68 4.26 -0.60
C THR A 83 1.30 3.00 -1.19
N VAL A 84 1.19 2.78 -2.50
CA VAL A 84 1.82 1.65 -3.19
C VAL A 84 3.34 1.71 -3.04
N SER A 85 3.95 2.87 -3.28
CA SER A 85 5.41 3.06 -3.17
C SER A 85 5.93 2.77 -1.76
N LEU A 86 5.24 3.25 -0.72
CA LEU A 86 5.57 2.95 0.67
C LEU A 86 5.40 1.46 1.01
N CYS A 87 4.37 0.81 0.49
CA CYS A 87 4.19 -0.63 0.66
C CYS A 87 5.31 -1.43 -0.04
N MET A 88 5.75 -1.01 -1.22
CA MET A 88 6.89 -1.63 -1.90
C MET A 88 8.18 -1.47 -1.07
N ALA A 89 8.45 -0.28 -0.53
CA ALA A 89 9.56 -0.05 0.38
C ALA A 89 9.45 -0.92 1.65
N THR A 90 8.24 -1.02 2.20
CA THR A 90 7.98 -1.86 3.38
C THR A 90 8.34 -3.31 3.12
N VAL A 91 7.88 -3.87 2.02
CA VAL A 91 8.14 -5.28 1.67
C VAL A 91 9.62 -5.51 1.37
N SER A 92 10.24 -4.65 0.56
CA SER A 92 11.64 -4.79 0.16
C SER A 92 12.62 -4.62 1.33
N GLN A 93 12.30 -3.81 2.34
CA GLN A 93 13.16 -3.53 3.50
C GLN A 93 12.59 -4.08 4.82
N TRP A 94 11.73 -5.10 4.75
CA TRP A 94 11.02 -5.59 5.93
C TRP A 94 11.93 -6.00 7.09
N GLY A 95 13.05 -6.66 6.80
CA GLY A 95 13.99 -7.09 7.84
C GLY A 95 14.52 -5.92 8.67
N MET A 96 14.90 -4.81 8.01
CA MET A 96 15.36 -3.59 8.67
C MET A 96 14.23 -2.91 9.45
N ILE A 97 13.06 -2.75 8.83
CA ILE A 97 11.90 -2.10 9.45
C ILE A 97 11.47 -2.86 10.69
N ARG A 98 11.33 -4.20 10.57
CA ARG A 98 10.98 -5.08 11.68
C ARG A 98 12.00 -5.00 12.80
N GLY A 99 13.30 -5.04 12.48
CA GLY A 99 14.38 -4.91 13.47
C GLY A 99 14.24 -3.63 14.31
N ARG A 100 14.07 -2.48 13.65
CA ARG A 100 13.89 -1.19 14.34
C ARG A 100 12.60 -1.14 15.18
N LEU A 101 11.53 -1.77 14.73
CA LEU A 101 10.28 -1.84 15.50
C LEU A 101 10.41 -2.72 16.73
N ILE A 102 11.14 -3.84 16.63
CA ILE A 102 11.47 -4.71 17.77
C ILE A 102 12.31 -3.96 18.82
N GLU A 103 13.30 -3.17 18.41
CA GLU A 103 14.08 -2.32 19.31
C GLU A 103 13.21 -1.31 20.07
N LYS A 104 12.10 -0.89 19.46
CA LYS A 104 11.09 -0.01 20.10
C LYS A 104 10.02 -0.78 20.90
N GLY A 105 10.16 -2.08 21.07
CA GLY A 105 9.25 -2.92 21.85
C GLY A 105 8.05 -3.49 21.07
N ILE A 106 8.02 -3.34 19.74
CA ILE A 106 6.97 -3.88 18.88
C ILE A 106 7.48 -5.20 18.28
N ALA A 107 7.22 -6.31 18.98
CA ALA A 107 7.76 -7.62 18.62
C ALA A 107 7.13 -8.23 17.36
N ASP A 108 5.84 -7.97 17.13
CA ASP A 108 5.09 -8.42 15.96
C ASP A 108 4.36 -7.22 15.31
N PRO A 109 5.05 -6.44 14.46
CA PRO A 109 4.47 -5.22 13.88
C PRO A 109 3.19 -5.44 13.08
N LEU A 110 3.07 -6.58 12.38
CA LEU A 110 1.90 -6.86 11.54
C LEU A 110 0.63 -7.13 12.35
N ARG A 111 0.77 -7.51 13.63
CA ARG A 111 -0.34 -7.77 14.54
C ARG A 111 -0.55 -6.68 15.58
N GLN A 112 0.54 -6.00 15.98
CA GLN A 112 0.50 -5.02 17.07
C GLN A 112 0.22 -3.60 16.59
N LEU A 113 0.57 -3.26 15.35
CA LEU A 113 0.18 -1.97 14.77
C LEU A 113 -1.33 -1.99 14.47
N PRO A 114 -2.04 -0.91 14.77
CA PRO A 114 -3.50 -0.87 14.65
C PRO A 114 -3.98 -0.90 13.20
N SER A 115 -3.18 -0.36 12.27
CA SER A 115 -3.57 -0.21 10.87
C SER A 115 -2.39 -0.14 9.91
N LEU A 116 -2.68 -0.26 8.63
CA LEU A 116 -1.72 0.01 7.56
C LEU A 116 -1.16 1.43 7.67
N THR A 117 -1.99 2.43 7.95
CA THR A 117 -1.57 3.82 8.10
C THR A 117 -0.46 3.95 9.15
N ALA A 118 -0.64 3.33 10.32
CA ALA A 118 0.36 3.35 11.38
C ALA A 118 1.70 2.70 10.95
N LEU A 119 1.65 1.63 10.14
CA LEU A 119 2.85 1.03 9.57
C LEU A 119 3.52 1.98 8.58
N LEU A 120 2.75 2.60 7.68
CA LEU A 120 3.28 3.50 6.66
C LEU A 120 3.85 4.79 7.25
N ASP A 121 3.27 5.32 8.35
CA ASP A 121 3.84 6.46 9.08
C ASP A 121 5.25 6.16 9.58
N VAL A 122 5.46 4.97 10.13
CA VAL A 122 6.80 4.54 10.59
C VAL A 122 7.76 4.40 9.41
N VAL A 123 7.32 3.79 8.31
CA VAL A 123 8.15 3.61 7.11
C VAL A 123 8.52 4.95 6.49
N GLU A 124 7.57 5.86 6.36
CA GLU A 124 7.80 7.21 5.84
C GLU A 124 8.85 7.96 6.67
N VAL A 125 8.72 7.94 8.00
CA VAL A 125 9.72 8.53 8.89
C VAL A 125 11.09 7.89 8.69
N MET A 126 11.19 6.56 8.57
CA MET A 126 12.46 5.88 8.33
C MET A 126 13.09 6.29 6.99
N ILE A 127 12.28 6.46 5.93
CA ILE A 127 12.75 6.92 4.62
C ILE A 127 13.30 8.35 4.75
N LEU A 128 12.57 9.24 5.40
CA LEU A 128 12.97 10.63 5.57
C LEU A 128 14.20 10.78 6.48
N ASP A 129 14.33 9.94 7.51
CA ASP A 129 15.49 9.93 8.41
C ASP A 129 16.75 9.33 7.76
N SER A 130 16.62 8.60 6.66
CA SER A 130 17.74 8.10 5.87
C SER A 130 18.37 9.17 4.96
N ALA A 131 17.73 10.33 4.81
CA ALA A 131 18.25 11.42 4.01
C ALA A 131 19.47 12.08 4.69
N GLU A 132 20.49 12.40 3.89
CA GLU A 132 21.78 12.95 4.38
C GLU A 132 21.63 14.37 4.94
N ASP A 133 20.70 15.15 4.39
CA ASP A 133 20.45 16.54 4.77
C ASP A 133 18.98 16.93 4.56
N ASP A 134 18.60 18.13 5.03
CA ASP A 134 17.25 18.67 4.93
C ASP A 134 16.79 18.85 3.47
N LYS A 135 17.69 19.22 2.57
CA LYS A 135 17.39 19.38 1.15
C LYS A 135 17.02 18.03 0.52
N LYS A 136 17.81 17.00 0.83
CA LYS A 136 17.54 15.64 0.36
C LYS A 136 16.25 15.10 0.93
N ARG A 137 15.95 15.41 2.18
CA ARG A 137 14.68 15.07 2.84
C ARG A 137 13.49 15.71 2.13
N GLU A 138 13.56 17.01 1.77
CA GLU A 138 12.50 17.69 1.03
C GLU A 138 12.32 17.12 -0.39
N GLU A 139 13.43 16.81 -1.08
CA GLU A 139 13.40 16.16 -2.39
C GLU A 139 12.72 14.79 -2.31
N THR A 140 13.11 13.96 -1.34
CA THR A 140 12.52 12.63 -1.10
C THR A 140 11.02 12.73 -0.80
N LEU A 141 10.62 13.67 0.05
CA LEU A 141 9.21 13.90 0.37
C LEU A 141 8.42 14.33 -0.88
N ARG A 142 8.99 15.23 -1.67
CA ARG A 142 8.37 15.69 -2.92
C ARG A 142 8.19 14.54 -3.91
N ASP A 143 9.22 13.73 -4.10
CA ASP A 143 9.19 12.58 -5.00
C ASP A 143 8.17 11.54 -4.53
N LEU A 144 8.05 11.32 -3.23
CA LEU A 144 7.11 10.37 -2.65
C LEU A 144 5.65 10.78 -2.90
N TYR A 145 5.33 12.08 -2.77
CA TYR A 145 3.94 12.59 -2.87
C TYR A 145 3.54 13.10 -4.25
N ARG A 146 4.49 13.30 -5.18
CA ARG A 146 4.23 13.73 -6.57
C ARG A 146 4.50 12.65 -7.59
N ARG A 147 4.60 11.43 -7.15
CA ARG A 147 4.99 10.31 -7.99
C ARG A 147 3.89 9.93 -8.97
N ASP A 148 4.22 9.91 -10.26
CA ASP A 148 3.34 9.39 -11.32
C ASP A 148 3.59 7.91 -11.61
N ASP A 149 4.77 7.40 -11.26
CA ASP A 149 5.17 6.01 -11.45
C ASP A 149 4.99 5.19 -10.16
N MET A 150 4.34 4.02 -10.28
CA MET A 150 4.12 3.07 -9.18
C MET A 150 5.02 1.85 -9.26
N THR A 151 5.84 1.74 -10.31
CA THR A 151 6.54 0.48 -10.62
C THR A 151 7.80 0.26 -9.79
N ALA A 152 8.19 1.24 -8.98
CA ALA A 152 9.38 1.13 -8.15
C ALA A 152 9.19 1.73 -6.76
N PRO A 153 9.83 1.18 -5.70
CA PRO A 153 9.89 1.81 -4.39
C PRO A 153 10.72 3.10 -4.47
N PRO A 154 10.71 3.95 -3.43
CA PRO A 154 11.58 5.11 -3.35
C PRO A 154 13.05 4.75 -3.56
N ALA A 155 13.83 5.67 -4.12
CA ALA A 155 15.27 5.45 -4.38
C ALA A 155 16.02 5.03 -3.10
N GLY A 156 16.87 4.01 -3.21
CA GLY A 156 17.59 3.42 -2.08
C GLY A 156 16.79 2.41 -1.25
N TRP A 157 15.52 2.17 -1.61
CA TRP A 157 14.62 1.24 -0.90
C TRP A 157 14.20 0.02 -1.76
N SER A 158 14.83 -0.14 -2.92
CA SER A 158 14.59 -1.25 -3.85
C SER A 158 15.44 -2.49 -3.58
N GLU A 159 16.54 -2.36 -2.87
CA GLU A 159 17.46 -3.46 -2.57
C GLU A 159 17.03 -4.15 -1.26
N GLY A 160 16.04 -5.01 -1.36
CA GLY A 160 15.58 -5.82 -0.24
C GLY A 160 16.33 -7.14 -0.11
N VAL A 161 16.39 -7.66 1.09
CA VAL A 161 16.87 -9.00 1.38
C VAL A 161 15.94 -10.02 0.75
N GLU A 162 16.46 -10.94 -0.07
CA GLU A 162 15.70 -12.09 -0.58
C GLU A 162 15.11 -12.90 0.58
N GLY A 163 13.86 -13.29 0.48
CA GLY A 163 13.26 -14.30 1.34
C GLY A 163 12.46 -13.79 2.54
N PHE A 164 11.54 -12.84 2.30
CA PHE A 164 10.60 -12.46 3.34
C PHE A 164 9.20 -13.04 3.13
N ASP A 165 8.84 -14.05 3.93
CA ASP A 165 7.53 -14.73 3.88
C ASP A 165 6.44 -14.09 4.76
N GLY A 166 6.71 -12.97 5.40
CA GLY A 166 5.84 -12.36 6.40
C GLY A 166 4.54 -11.74 5.88
N PHE A 167 4.43 -11.54 4.55
CA PHE A 167 3.23 -10.98 3.90
C PHE A 167 2.47 -12.00 3.04
N GLN A 168 2.76 -13.30 3.16
CA GLN A 168 2.02 -14.37 2.50
C GLN A 168 0.73 -14.73 3.24
#